data_937a2635948654a007cad22e4debdd97
#
_entry.id   937a2635948654a007cad22e4debdd97
#
_cell.length_a   1.000
_cell.length_b   1.000
_cell.length_c   1.000
_cell.angle_alpha   90.00
_cell.angle_beta   90.00
_cell.angle_gamma   90.00
#
_symmetry.space_group_name_H-M   'P 1'
#
loop_
_entity.id
_entity.type
_entity.pdbx_description
1 polymer ?
#
loop_
_entity_poly.entity_id
_entity_poly.type
_entity_poly.pdbx_seq_one_letter_code
_entity_poly.pdbx_strand_id
1 'polypeptide(L)'
;IVAEASNLHGSHIFLDVVSVGATINIMMAASLAPGRTIIENAAREPHVVDVANFLNSMGANIKGAGTDVIRIKGVEKLHRTEYSIIPDQIEAGTFMFAAAATGGDVTVKNVIPKHLEATTAKLEEIGCEVQEFDDAVRVRAVGRLHRTHVKTLPYPGYPTDMQPQIAVTLALAEGTSIVTAVSYTHLTLPT
;
A
#
# COMPACT_ATOMS: atom_id res chain seq x y z
N ILE A 1 17.72 -19.78 -3.04
CA ILE A 1 18.71 -18.80 -3.55
C ILE A 1 19.65 -18.49 -2.39
N VAL A 2 20.96 -18.64 -2.60
CA VAL A 2 22.00 -18.20 -1.66
C VAL A 2 22.72 -17.05 -2.33
N ALA A 3 22.87 -15.92 -1.64
CA ALA A 3 23.58 -14.75 -2.14
C ALA A 3 24.57 -14.30 -1.07
N GLU A 4 25.80 -14.03 -1.48
CA GLU A 4 26.87 -13.54 -0.63
C GLU A 4 27.42 -12.23 -1.18
N ALA A 5 27.62 -11.25 -0.32
CA ALA A 5 28.27 -9.99 -0.67
C ALA A 5 29.27 -9.62 0.41
N SER A 6 30.56 -9.60 0.06
CA SER A 6 31.63 -9.18 0.97
C SER A 6 31.69 -7.66 1.16
N ASN A 7 31.25 -6.88 0.16
CA ASN A 7 31.23 -5.42 0.20
C ASN A 7 29.98 -4.89 -0.52
N LEU A 8 29.00 -4.45 0.22
CA LEU A 8 27.88 -3.67 -0.35
C LEU A 8 28.39 -2.25 -0.68
N HIS A 9 27.98 -1.73 -1.83
CA HIS A 9 28.26 -0.36 -2.24
C HIS A 9 27.08 0.22 -3.00
N GLY A 10 26.99 1.56 -3.05
CA GLY A 10 25.94 2.26 -3.77
C GLY A 10 25.91 1.90 -5.25
N SER A 11 24.73 1.77 -5.81
CA SER A 11 24.50 1.34 -7.18
C SER A 11 23.27 2.00 -7.80
N HIS A 12 23.19 2.02 -9.13
CA HIS A 12 22.00 2.42 -9.86
C HIS A 12 21.18 1.16 -10.19
N ILE A 13 19.94 1.11 -9.71
CA ILE A 13 19.07 -0.05 -9.78
C ILE A 13 17.76 0.37 -10.45
N PHE A 14 17.46 -0.25 -11.59
CA PHE A 14 16.15 -0.13 -12.24
C PHE A 14 15.34 -1.40 -11.93
N LEU A 15 14.12 -1.21 -11.42
CA LEU A 15 13.19 -2.33 -11.17
C LEU A 15 12.34 -2.56 -12.41
N ASP A 16 12.46 -3.72 -13.05
CA ASP A 16 11.66 -4.09 -14.23
C ASP A 16 10.14 -4.06 -13.92
N VAL A 17 9.79 -4.36 -12.68
CA VAL A 17 8.42 -4.32 -12.17
C VAL A 17 8.41 -3.55 -10.84
N VAL A 18 7.43 -2.68 -10.67
CA VAL A 18 7.19 -2.01 -9.38
C VAL A 18 6.98 -3.06 -8.30
N SER A 19 7.85 -3.08 -7.30
CA SER A 19 7.81 -4.04 -6.20
C SER A 19 8.08 -3.36 -4.87
N VAL A 20 7.11 -3.42 -3.98
CA VAL A 20 7.21 -2.92 -2.60
C VAL A 20 8.34 -3.63 -1.86
N GLY A 21 8.35 -4.96 -1.89
CA GLY A 21 9.34 -5.77 -1.20
C GLY A 21 10.77 -5.47 -1.69
N ALA A 22 10.99 -5.39 -3.02
CA ALA A 22 12.28 -5.03 -3.58
C ALA A 22 12.70 -3.62 -3.16
N THR A 23 11.80 -2.63 -3.29
CA THR A 23 12.07 -1.23 -2.93
C THR A 23 12.50 -1.10 -1.47
N ILE A 24 11.75 -1.69 -0.53
CA ILE A 24 12.03 -1.60 0.91
C ILE A 24 13.34 -2.32 1.25
N ASN A 25 13.58 -3.54 0.74
CA ASN A 25 14.79 -4.28 1.04
C ASN A 25 16.05 -3.58 0.50
N ILE A 26 15.99 -3.05 -0.72
CA ILE A 26 17.10 -2.25 -1.29
C ILE A 26 17.32 -0.99 -0.46
N MET A 27 16.26 -0.30 -0.07
CA MET A 27 16.33 0.93 0.73
C MET A 27 17.00 0.68 2.08
N MET A 28 16.65 -0.40 2.78
CA MET A 28 17.27 -0.79 4.05
C MET A 28 18.76 -1.11 3.86
N ALA A 29 19.12 -1.95 2.88
CA ALA A 29 20.49 -2.33 2.61
C ALA A 29 21.35 -1.13 2.18
N ALA A 30 20.83 -0.27 1.30
CA ALA A 30 21.51 0.91 0.79
C ALA A 30 21.73 2.00 1.84
N SER A 31 20.95 2.01 2.92
CA SER A 31 21.11 3.00 4.00
C SER A 31 22.47 2.91 4.69
N LEU A 32 23.10 1.74 4.70
CA LEU A 32 24.43 1.50 5.28
C LEU A 32 25.52 1.17 4.22
N ALA A 33 25.14 1.06 2.95
CA ALA A 33 26.11 0.79 1.87
C ALA A 33 26.87 2.08 1.49
N PRO A 34 28.21 2.09 1.54
CA PRO A 34 28.98 3.26 1.14
C PRO A 34 28.65 3.74 -0.27
N GLY A 35 28.56 5.05 -0.45
CA GLY A 35 28.28 5.65 -1.76
C GLY A 35 26.82 6.08 -1.92
N ARG A 36 26.37 6.14 -3.18
CA ARG A 36 25.00 6.57 -3.54
C ARG A 36 24.28 5.44 -4.25
N THR A 37 23.08 5.13 -3.79
CA THR A 37 22.14 4.23 -4.48
C THR A 37 21.00 5.06 -5.07
N ILE A 38 20.62 4.72 -6.30
CA ILE A 38 19.43 5.25 -6.97
C ILE A 38 18.55 4.05 -7.32
N ILE A 39 17.28 4.10 -6.89
CA ILE A 39 16.26 3.12 -7.27
C ILE A 39 15.33 3.82 -8.23
N GLU A 40 15.21 3.32 -9.45
CA GLU A 40 14.22 3.76 -10.45
C GLU A 40 13.09 2.74 -10.58
N ASN A 41 11.91 3.22 -10.96
CA ASN A 41 10.66 2.48 -10.97
C ASN A 41 10.32 1.91 -9.58
N ALA A 42 10.64 2.68 -8.54
CA ALA A 42 10.39 2.33 -7.14
C ALA A 42 8.89 2.31 -6.82
N ALA A 43 8.51 1.50 -5.85
CA ALA A 43 7.18 1.49 -5.26
C ALA A 43 6.91 2.80 -4.51
N ARG A 44 5.65 3.28 -4.56
CA ARG A 44 5.25 4.60 -4.05
C ARG A 44 4.23 4.51 -2.91
N GLU A 45 3.91 3.32 -2.47
CA GLU A 45 2.94 3.04 -1.43
C GLU A 45 3.25 3.80 -0.14
N PRO A 46 2.23 4.23 0.62
CA PRO A 46 2.41 5.00 1.86
C PRO A 46 3.38 4.37 2.85
N HIS A 47 3.35 3.06 3.01
CA HIS A 47 4.26 2.35 3.91
C HIS A 47 5.72 2.32 3.42
N VAL A 48 5.98 2.47 2.11
CA VAL A 48 7.34 2.68 1.58
C VAL A 48 7.88 4.05 2.03
N VAL A 49 7.01 5.08 1.99
CA VAL A 49 7.35 6.41 2.49
C VAL A 49 7.59 6.38 3.99
N ASP A 50 6.76 5.65 4.73
CA ASP A 50 6.86 5.50 6.17
C ASP A 50 8.19 4.84 6.59
N VAL A 51 8.60 3.76 5.91
CA VAL A 51 9.92 3.13 6.13
C VAL A 51 11.06 4.11 5.84
N ALA A 52 10.98 4.92 4.78
CA ALA A 52 12.00 5.94 4.49
C ALA A 52 12.07 7.00 5.59
N ASN A 53 10.92 7.45 6.09
CA ASN A 53 10.84 8.41 7.20
C ASN A 53 11.41 7.81 8.50
N PHE A 54 11.08 6.55 8.79
CA PHE A 54 11.64 5.83 9.93
C PHE A 54 13.16 5.73 9.84
N LEU A 55 13.71 5.29 8.70
CA LEU A 55 15.16 5.20 8.50
C LEU A 55 15.83 6.59 8.60
N ASN A 56 15.22 7.63 8.02
CA ASN A 56 15.71 8.99 8.12
C ASN A 56 15.72 9.50 9.56
N SER A 57 14.72 9.14 10.38
CA SER A 57 14.69 9.47 11.81
C SER A 57 15.80 8.76 12.60
N MET A 58 16.35 7.66 12.06
CA MET A 58 17.53 6.96 12.58
C MET A 58 18.86 7.53 12.03
N GLY A 59 18.81 8.56 11.20
CA GLY A 59 20.00 9.21 10.63
C GLY A 59 20.37 8.75 9.21
N ALA A 60 19.53 7.97 8.54
CA ALA A 60 19.72 7.67 7.12
C ALA A 60 19.55 8.92 6.24
N ASN A 61 19.97 8.83 4.99
CA ASN A 61 19.82 9.90 4.01
C ASN A 61 19.10 9.38 2.77
N ILE A 62 17.77 9.35 2.87
CA ILE A 62 16.86 8.86 1.84
C ILE A 62 15.99 10.02 1.35
N LYS A 63 15.91 10.20 0.03
CA LYS A 63 15.10 11.24 -0.62
C LYS A 63 14.31 10.64 -1.78
N GLY A 64 13.12 11.20 -2.04
CA GLY A 64 12.27 10.80 -3.17
C GLY A 64 11.34 9.62 -2.88
N ALA A 65 11.26 9.12 -1.63
CA ALA A 65 10.22 8.15 -1.28
C ALA A 65 8.82 8.72 -1.57
N GLY A 66 7.94 7.87 -2.14
CA GLY A 66 6.63 8.30 -2.66
C GLY A 66 6.67 8.76 -4.13
N THR A 67 7.84 8.82 -4.74
CA THR A 67 8.02 8.99 -6.19
C THR A 67 8.60 7.72 -6.82
N ASP A 68 8.68 7.69 -8.13
CA ASP A 68 9.26 6.58 -8.89
C ASP A 68 10.79 6.49 -8.78
N VAL A 69 11.46 7.52 -8.20
CA VAL A 69 12.92 7.55 -8.06
C VAL A 69 13.31 7.86 -6.61
N ILE A 70 13.93 6.88 -5.96
CA ILE A 70 14.48 7.02 -4.60
C ILE A 70 16.00 7.13 -4.67
N ARG A 71 16.54 8.12 -3.95
CA ARG A 71 17.98 8.38 -3.86
C ARG A 71 18.44 8.21 -2.43
N ILE A 72 19.44 7.38 -2.22
CA ILE A 72 19.96 7.03 -0.90
C ILE A 72 21.45 7.32 -0.90
N LYS A 73 21.92 8.04 0.12
CA LYS A 73 23.33 8.17 0.41
C LYS A 73 23.63 7.34 1.66
N GLY A 74 24.43 6.29 1.51
CA GLY A 74 24.79 5.44 2.63
C GLY A 74 25.48 6.22 3.75
N VAL A 75 25.21 5.82 4.98
CA VAL A 75 25.78 6.37 6.20
C VAL A 75 26.56 5.31 6.96
N GLU A 76 27.51 5.71 7.81
CA GLU A 76 28.35 4.75 8.55
C GLU A 76 27.57 3.99 9.62
N LYS A 77 26.58 4.63 10.23
CA LYS A 77 25.74 4.04 11.27
C LYS A 77 24.38 4.70 11.36
N LEU A 78 23.40 3.95 11.82
CA LEU A 78 22.10 4.43 12.24
C LEU A 78 22.05 4.52 13.78
N HIS A 79 21.25 5.43 14.30
CA HIS A 79 21.05 5.60 15.74
C HIS A 79 19.64 5.19 16.17
N ARG A 80 19.45 5.02 17.46
CA ARG A 80 18.15 4.74 18.06
C ARG A 80 17.20 5.93 17.86
N THR A 81 15.93 5.63 17.63
CA THR A 81 14.84 6.60 17.51
C THR A 81 13.56 6.07 18.15
N GLU A 82 12.64 6.97 18.46
CA GLU A 82 11.25 6.67 18.72
C GLU A 82 10.44 7.09 17.49
N TYR A 83 9.52 6.25 17.05
CA TYR A 83 8.77 6.47 15.83
C TYR A 83 7.37 5.87 15.94
N SER A 84 6.37 6.62 15.50
CA SER A 84 5.01 6.11 15.37
C SER A 84 4.74 5.76 13.91
N ILE A 85 4.44 4.50 13.64
CA ILE A 85 4.08 4.02 12.30
C ILE A 85 2.72 4.60 11.89
N ILE A 86 2.53 4.76 10.58
CA ILE A 86 1.25 5.20 10.04
C ILE A 86 0.17 4.12 10.22
N PRO A 87 -1.13 4.51 10.26
CA PRO A 87 -2.23 3.55 10.25
C PRO A 87 -2.23 2.65 9.00
N ASP A 88 -2.59 1.38 9.18
CA ASP A 88 -2.67 0.42 8.09
C ASP A 88 -3.92 0.67 7.23
N GLN A 89 -3.72 1.06 5.98
CA GLN A 89 -4.79 1.30 5.02
C GLN A 89 -5.56 0.02 4.65
N ILE A 90 -4.91 -1.15 4.72
CA ILE A 90 -5.54 -2.42 4.38
C ILE A 90 -6.46 -2.87 5.52
N GLU A 91 -6.03 -2.72 6.77
CA GLU A 91 -6.88 -2.96 7.94
C GLU A 91 -8.10 -2.02 7.92
N ALA A 92 -7.87 -0.72 7.73
CA ALA A 92 -8.95 0.26 7.64
C ALA A 92 -9.95 -0.08 6.53
N GLY A 93 -9.47 -0.33 5.32
CA GLY A 93 -10.30 -0.71 4.18
C GLY A 93 -11.08 -2.01 4.41
N THR A 94 -10.51 -2.97 5.14
CA THR A 94 -11.19 -4.21 5.50
C THR A 94 -12.44 -3.95 6.33
N PHE A 95 -12.36 -3.07 7.35
CA PHE A 95 -13.54 -2.66 8.13
C PHE A 95 -14.54 -1.84 7.32
N MET A 96 -14.06 -1.01 6.38
CA MET A 96 -14.95 -0.27 5.48
C MET A 96 -15.75 -1.22 4.58
N PHE A 97 -15.13 -2.25 3.99
CA PHE A 97 -15.83 -3.28 3.21
C PHE A 97 -16.73 -4.16 4.08
N ALA A 98 -16.36 -4.44 5.33
CA ALA A 98 -17.24 -5.14 6.27
C ALA A 98 -18.53 -4.36 6.51
N ALA A 99 -18.46 -3.04 6.68
CA ALA A 99 -19.65 -2.19 6.79
C ALA A 99 -20.53 -2.27 5.52
N ALA A 100 -19.92 -2.19 4.34
CA ALA A 100 -20.64 -2.31 3.08
C ALA A 100 -21.32 -3.68 2.92
N ALA A 101 -20.61 -4.77 3.20
CA ALA A 101 -21.10 -6.13 3.04
C ALA A 101 -22.22 -6.50 4.02
N THR A 102 -22.25 -5.90 5.20
CA THR A 102 -23.24 -6.19 6.26
C THR A 102 -24.42 -5.22 6.32
N GLY A 103 -24.49 -4.25 5.40
CA GLY A 103 -25.54 -3.21 5.45
C GLY A 103 -25.36 -2.24 6.62
N GLY A 104 -24.13 -2.05 7.09
CA GLY A 104 -23.80 -1.30 8.29
C GLY A 104 -23.54 0.20 8.05
N ASP A 105 -23.30 0.88 9.16
CA ASP A 105 -22.90 2.29 9.24
C ASP A 105 -21.74 2.38 10.25
N VAL A 106 -20.50 2.49 9.74
CA VAL A 106 -19.28 2.40 10.55
C VAL A 106 -18.37 3.60 10.26
N THR A 107 -17.83 4.19 11.33
CA THR A 107 -16.76 5.18 11.23
C THR A 107 -15.45 4.56 11.68
N VAL A 108 -14.49 4.43 10.74
CA VAL A 108 -13.13 3.99 11.02
C VAL A 108 -12.30 5.22 11.37
N LYS A 109 -11.73 5.24 12.58
CA LYS A 109 -10.95 6.36 13.11
C LYS A 109 -9.47 6.06 13.12
N ASN A 110 -8.67 7.11 13.33
CA ASN A 110 -7.21 7.04 13.32
C ASN A 110 -6.69 6.46 12.00
N VAL A 111 -7.14 7.03 10.91
CA VAL A 111 -6.73 6.69 9.55
C VAL A 111 -6.25 7.94 8.81
N ILE A 112 -5.57 7.75 7.69
CA ILE A 112 -5.21 8.83 6.78
C ILE A 112 -6.11 8.68 5.54
N PRO A 113 -7.18 9.48 5.37
CA PRO A 113 -8.16 9.31 4.29
C PRO A 113 -7.51 9.29 2.91
N LYS A 114 -6.49 10.11 2.69
CA LYS A 114 -5.72 10.15 1.45
C LYS A 114 -5.10 8.80 1.03
N HIS A 115 -4.80 7.93 1.98
CA HIS A 115 -4.30 6.59 1.69
C HIS A 115 -5.40 5.62 1.27
N LEU A 116 -6.67 5.99 1.46
CA LEU A 116 -7.86 5.18 1.21
C LEU A 116 -8.61 5.59 -0.06
N GLU A 117 -8.15 6.59 -0.81
CA GLU A 117 -8.86 7.17 -1.98
C GLU A 117 -9.33 6.11 -2.99
N ALA A 118 -8.48 5.12 -3.31
CA ALA A 118 -8.87 4.05 -4.23
C ALA A 118 -9.96 3.13 -3.64
N THR A 119 -9.97 2.95 -2.32
CA THR A 119 -10.95 2.14 -1.59
C THR A 119 -12.27 2.90 -1.45
N THR A 120 -12.23 4.18 -1.04
CA THR A 120 -13.42 5.04 -0.92
C THR A 120 -14.13 5.20 -2.25
N ALA A 121 -13.39 5.46 -3.33
CA ALA A 121 -13.95 5.55 -4.68
C ALA A 121 -14.70 4.27 -5.12
N LYS A 122 -14.19 3.10 -4.77
CA LYS A 122 -14.87 1.84 -5.10
C LYS A 122 -16.09 1.58 -4.22
N LEU A 123 -16.07 1.98 -2.97
CA LEU A 123 -17.23 1.91 -2.08
C LEU A 123 -18.36 2.82 -2.56
N GLU A 124 -18.05 4.03 -2.99
CA GLU A 124 -19.02 4.96 -3.60
C GLU A 124 -19.59 4.40 -4.92
N GLU A 125 -18.73 3.83 -5.78
CA GLU A 125 -19.13 3.24 -7.06
C GLU A 125 -20.11 2.07 -6.88
N ILE A 126 -19.97 1.28 -5.81
CA ILE A 126 -20.90 0.19 -5.50
C ILE A 126 -22.14 0.64 -4.72
N GLY A 127 -22.30 1.93 -4.44
CA GLY A 127 -23.51 2.52 -3.87
C GLY A 127 -23.48 2.78 -2.37
N CYS A 128 -22.30 2.78 -1.73
CA CYS A 128 -22.16 3.23 -0.36
C CYS A 128 -22.06 4.76 -0.27
N GLU A 129 -22.58 5.34 0.80
CA GLU A 129 -22.25 6.71 1.20
C GLU A 129 -20.91 6.70 1.94
N VAL A 130 -19.95 7.48 1.47
CA VAL A 130 -18.65 7.64 2.12
C VAL A 130 -18.46 9.09 2.55
N GLN A 131 -18.05 9.30 3.78
CA GLN A 131 -17.76 10.62 4.32
C GLN A 131 -16.36 10.63 4.94
N GLU A 132 -15.50 11.48 4.42
CA GLU A 132 -14.14 11.67 4.92
C GLU A 132 -14.10 12.81 5.94
N PHE A 133 -13.29 12.62 6.99
CA PHE A 133 -12.96 13.58 8.04
C PHE A 133 -11.43 13.70 8.08
N ASP A 134 -10.88 14.53 8.95
CA ASP A 134 -9.43 14.74 9.04
C ASP A 134 -8.65 13.46 9.33
N ASP A 135 -9.16 12.61 10.24
CA ASP A 135 -8.52 11.37 10.69
C ASP A 135 -9.46 10.16 10.71
N ALA A 136 -10.58 10.24 10.00
CA ALA A 136 -11.60 9.20 9.99
C ALA A 136 -12.31 9.10 8.65
N VAL A 137 -12.87 7.93 8.37
CA VAL A 137 -13.75 7.69 7.22
C VAL A 137 -14.98 6.95 7.70
N ARG A 138 -16.19 7.48 7.40
CA ARG A 138 -17.45 6.81 7.64
C ARG A 138 -17.94 6.17 6.35
N VAL A 139 -18.35 4.93 6.44
CA VAL A 139 -18.99 4.17 5.37
C VAL A 139 -20.38 3.74 5.83
N ARG A 140 -21.37 4.05 5.02
CA ARG A 140 -22.76 3.66 5.24
C ARG A 140 -23.30 2.94 4.02
N ALA A 141 -23.77 1.73 4.20
CA ALA A 141 -24.48 1.00 3.15
C ALA A 141 -25.92 1.52 3.02
N VAL A 142 -26.26 2.00 1.84
CA VAL A 142 -27.61 2.52 1.54
C VAL A 142 -28.26 1.68 0.45
N GLY A 143 -29.03 0.68 0.86
CA GLY A 143 -29.73 -0.17 -0.07
C GLY A 143 -28.86 -1.33 -0.60
N ARG A 144 -29.11 -1.72 -1.85
CA ARG A 144 -28.40 -2.83 -2.49
C ARG A 144 -27.13 -2.37 -3.15
N LEU A 145 -26.07 -3.17 -3.02
CA LEU A 145 -24.79 -2.90 -3.67
C LEU A 145 -24.90 -3.10 -5.19
N HIS A 146 -24.20 -2.27 -5.94
CA HIS A 146 -24.14 -2.30 -7.39
C HIS A 146 -22.89 -3.03 -7.88
N ARG A 147 -23.00 -3.61 -9.08
CA ARG A 147 -21.86 -4.21 -9.76
C ARG A 147 -20.79 -3.17 -10.12
N THR A 148 -19.55 -3.58 -10.14
CA THR A 148 -18.43 -2.76 -10.63
C THR A 148 -17.33 -3.61 -11.27
N HIS A 149 -16.39 -2.94 -11.93
CA HIS A 149 -15.17 -3.53 -12.43
C HIS A 149 -13.98 -3.02 -11.61
N VAL A 150 -13.19 -3.95 -11.08
CA VAL A 150 -12.01 -3.64 -10.28
C VAL A 150 -10.79 -4.22 -10.95
N LYS A 151 -9.74 -3.41 -11.08
CA LYS A 151 -8.41 -3.85 -11.50
C LYS A 151 -7.40 -3.43 -10.45
N THR A 152 -6.65 -4.41 -9.93
CA THR A 152 -5.58 -4.10 -9.00
C THR A 152 -4.39 -3.48 -9.75
N LEU A 153 -3.81 -2.43 -9.19
CA LEU A 153 -2.69 -1.68 -9.77
C LEU A 153 -1.77 -1.20 -8.64
N PRO A 154 -0.48 -0.93 -8.94
CA PRO A 154 0.41 -0.24 -8.02
C PRO A 154 -0.19 1.10 -7.57
N TYR A 155 0.17 1.54 -6.36
CA TYR A 155 -0.29 2.81 -5.80
C TYR A 155 -0.04 4.00 -6.75
N PRO A 156 -1.01 4.91 -6.94
CA PRO A 156 -2.27 5.07 -6.18
C PRO A 156 -3.47 4.28 -6.73
N GLY A 157 -3.26 3.23 -7.52
CA GLY A 157 -4.33 2.36 -7.98
C GLY A 157 -4.90 1.49 -6.85
N TYR A 158 -5.93 0.69 -7.20
CA TYR A 158 -6.60 -0.18 -6.23
C TYR A 158 -5.63 -1.26 -5.73
N PRO A 159 -5.37 -1.34 -4.41
CA PRO A 159 -4.33 -2.23 -3.89
C PRO A 159 -4.70 -3.72 -4.04
N THR A 160 -3.70 -4.54 -4.39
CA THR A 160 -3.89 -5.98 -4.56
C THR A 160 -4.33 -6.67 -3.26
N ASP A 161 -3.87 -6.14 -2.11
CA ASP A 161 -4.21 -6.68 -0.78
C ASP A 161 -5.67 -6.42 -0.37
N MET A 162 -6.36 -5.54 -1.07
CA MET A 162 -7.80 -5.29 -0.91
C MET A 162 -8.68 -6.10 -1.87
N GLN A 163 -8.09 -6.90 -2.75
CA GLN A 163 -8.82 -7.73 -3.71
C GLN A 163 -9.76 -8.75 -3.03
N PRO A 164 -9.36 -9.49 -1.97
CA PRO A 164 -10.27 -10.42 -1.30
C PRO A 164 -11.49 -9.73 -0.70
N GLN A 165 -11.31 -8.58 -0.04
CA GLN A 165 -12.39 -7.86 0.64
C GLN A 165 -13.44 -7.36 -0.35
N ILE A 166 -13.00 -6.73 -1.45
CA ILE A 166 -13.94 -6.26 -2.47
C ILE A 166 -14.60 -7.43 -3.20
N ALA A 167 -13.90 -8.53 -3.45
CA ALA A 167 -14.48 -9.71 -4.10
C ALA A 167 -15.62 -10.32 -3.29
N VAL A 168 -15.45 -10.46 -1.97
CA VAL A 168 -16.50 -10.93 -1.06
C VAL A 168 -17.68 -9.96 -1.04
N THR A 169 -17.42 -8.65 -0.98
CA THR A 169 -18.46 -7.62 -0.99
C THR A 169 -19.24 -7.62 -2.30
N LEU A 170 -18.57 -7.76 -3.44
CA LEU A 170 -19.20 -7.83 -4.76
C LEU A 170 -20.00 -9.11 -5.01
N ALA A 171 -19.75 -10.19 -4.25
CA ALA A 171 -20.58 -11.37 -4.28
C ALA A 171 -22.01 -11.11 -3.73
N LEU A 172 -22.20 -10.02 -2.98
CA LEU A 172 -23.49 -9.55 -2.47
C LEU A 172 -24.15 -8.49 -3.36
N ALA A 173 -23.43 -8.00 -4.40
CA ALA A 173 -23.91 -6.96 -5.29
C ALA A 173 -24.84 -7.50 -6.39
N GLU A 174 -25.74 -6.64 -6.88
CA GLU A 174 -26.63 -6.99 -8.00
C GLU A 174 -25.86 -6.95 -9.34
N GLY A 175 -26.03 -8.01 -10.12
CA GLY A 175 -25.45 -8.12 -11.46
C GLY A 175 -24.06 -8.78 -11.45
N THR A 176 -23.33 -8.65 -12.56
CA THR A 176 -22.02 -9.28 -12.74
C THR A 176 -20.91 -8.27 -12.50
N SER A 177 -20.04 -8.55 -11.56
CA SER A 177 -18.81 -7.78 -11.29
C SER A 177 -17.59 -8.52 -11.86
N ILE A 178 -16.56 -7.78 -12.25
CA ILE A 178 -15.31 -8.33 -12.74
C ILE A 178 -14.18 -7.79 -11.88
N VAL A 179 -13.42 -8.70 -11.28
CA VAL A 179 -12.22 -8.37 -10.52
C VAL A 179 -11.00 -8.94 -11.24
N THR A 180 -10.12 -8.05 -11.69
CA THR A 180 -8.87 -8.40 -12.37
C THR A 180 -7.71 -8.14 -11.42
N ALA A 181 -7.05 -9.21 -10.99
CA ALA A 181 -5.85 -9.16 -10.17
C ALA A 181 -4.75 -9.93 -10.87
N VAL A 182 -3.60 -9.31 -11.07
CA VAL A 182 -2.49 -9.88 -11.84
C VAL A 182 -1.27 -10.23 -10.99
N SER A 183 -1.21 -9.74 -9.74
CA SER A 183 -0.03 -9.93 -8.89
C SER A 183 0.15 -11.35 -8.37
N TYR A 184 -0.95 -12.11 -8.23
CA TYR A 184 -0.97 -13.46 -7.63
C TYR A 184 -1.76 -14.45 -8.51
N THR A 185 -1.37 -14.58 -9.77
CA THR A 185 -2.04 -15.48 -10.72
C THR A 185 -1.85 -16.97 -10.39
N HIS A 186 -0.92 -17.29 -9.51
CA HIS A 186 -0.59 -18.66 -9.06
C HIS A 186 -1.27 -19.07 -7.75
N LEU A 187 -2.00 -18.17 -7.09
CA LEU A 187 -2.73 -18.50 -5.87
C LEU A 187 -4.00 -19.28 -6.24
N THR A 188 -4.11 -20.48 -5.71
CA THR A 188 -5.33 -21.28 -5.75
C THR A 188 -5.93 -21.35 -4.35
N LEU A 189 -7.26 -21.29 -4.25
CA LEU A 189 -7.92 -21.61 -3.00
C LEU A 189 -7.66 -23.07 -2.69
N PRO A 190 -7.30 -23.44 -1.44
CA PRO A 190 -7.26 -24.84 -1.05
C PRO A 190 -8.67 -25.43 -1.19
N THR A 191 -8.79 -26.45 -1.99
CA THR A 191 -10.03 -27.24 -2.19
C THR A 191 -10.23 -28.20 -1.04
#